data_4147d20f3256ec000fa63f2c45e71803
#
_entry.id   4147d20f3256ec000fa63f2c45e71803
#
_cell.length_a   1.000
_cell.length_b   1.000
_cell.length_c   1.000
_cell.angle_alpha   90.00
_cell.angle_beta   90.00
_cell.angle_gamma   90.00
#
_symmetry.space_group_name_H-M   'P 1'
#
loop_
_entity.id
_entity.type
_entity.pdbx_description
1 polymer ?
#
loop_
_entity_poly.entity_id
_entity_poly.type
_entity_poly.pdbx_seq_one_letter_code
_entity_poly.pdbx_strand_id
1 'polypeptide(L)'
;MDTLEKINPQDMKNMVTFFPELLNVIEISPQIKSVLKEFRAEDIKGICYVGMGGSSIAGSYTQYYLSDKLKIPLHVVRNYSLPKYVDNKWIVILTSYSGNTEETISSLRNAMDRNLRTICISSNGKITEIGKNVVAIPGKIQPRAAFPLLFSTVLTITELALSEKNTDFSRVADFLKEQAKLWGKVFPEPIEVASLFHHKIPLYIASGYLVPVAYRAKCQINENSKHPAFYSEIPEANHNEIEGFADSIAKELVPIFLRGNNEKQEILKRIDITYDLYKDMGLNPLVLKVDDAEPLEEMLALTHYLDMVSVELAFLDKANPVSVDRISELKRRMAQS
;
A
#
# COMPACT_ATOMS: atom_id res chain seq x y z
N MET A 1 12.86 -5.73 21.48
CA MET A 1 11.72 -6.45 22.01
C MET A 1 10.72 -5.37 22.37
N ASP A 2 9.54 -5.25 21.96
CA ASP A 2 8.58 -6.18 21.56
C ASP A 2 7.28 -5.54 21.09
N THR A 3 7.37 -4.73 20.04
CA THR A 3 6.14 -4.25 19.40
C THR A 3 5.28 -5.43 18.99
N LEU A 4 5.90 -6.45 18.38
CA LEU A 4 5.21 -7.62 17.86
C LEU A 4 4.59 -8.53 18.95
N GLU A 5 5.16 -8.56 20.16
CA GLU A 5 4.59 -9.33 21.27
C GLU A 5 3.30 -8.74 21.82
N LYS A 6 3.11 -7.42 21.64
CA LYS A 6 1.90 -6.68 22.05
C LYS A 6 0.77 -6.77 21.04
N ILE A 7 1.05 -7.22 19.81
CA ILE A 7 0.05 -7.32 18.75
C ILE A 7 -0.75 -8.61 18.91
N ASN A 8 -2.07 -8.46 19.04
CA ASN A 8 -3.01 -9.56 19.00
C ASN A 8 -3.36 -9.92 17.53
N PRO A 9 -2.92 -11.06 17.00
CA PRO A 9 -3.18 -11.44 15.61
C PRO A 9 -4.64 -11.80 15.31
N GLN A 10 -5.49 -11.87 16.31
CA GLN A 10 -6.94 -12.08 16.19
C GLN A 10 -7.75 -10.78 16.30
N ASP A 11 -7.08 -9.65 16.47
CA ASP A 11 -7.71 -8.32 16.60
C ASP A 11 -7.15 -7.36 15.56
N MET A 12 -7.93 -7.11 14.49
CA MET A 12 -7.50 -6.21 13.41
C MET A 12 -7.36 -4.76 13.89
N LYS A 13 -8.21 -4.31 14.82
CA LYS A 13 -8.10 -2.96 15.38
C LYS A 13 -6.79 -2.79 16.13
N ASN A 14 -6.44 -3.77 16.95
CA ASN A 14 -5.14 -3.79 17.62
C ASN A 14 -3.98 -3.78 16.60
N MET A 15 -4.01 -4.63 15.58
CA MET A 15 -2.96 -4.66 14.55
C MET A 15 -2.79 -3.30 13.85
N VAL A 16 -3.89 -2.62 13.51
CA VAL A 16 -3.86 -1.29 12.86
C VAL A 16 -3.37 -0.22 13.83
N THR A 17 -3.69 -0.30 15.11
CA THR A 17 -3.19 0.63 16.14
C THR A 17 -1.66 0.63 16.20
N PHE A 18 -1.02 -0.52 16.00
CA PHE A 18 0.45 -0.65 15.97
C PHE A 18 1.12 -0.29 14.63
N PHE A 19 0.36 0.29 13.68
CA PHE A 19 0.90 0.70 12.37
C PHE A 19 2.17 1.56 12.48
N PRO A 20 2.22 2.63 13.32
CA PRO A 20 3.42 3.46 13.43
C PRO A 20 4.65 2.68 13.91
N GLU A 21 4.49 1.83 14.91
CA GLU A 21 5.59 1.04 15.48
C GLU A 21 6.15 0.03 14.48
N LEU A 22 5.31 -0.52 13.61
CA LEU A 22 5.74 -1.50 12.60
C LEU A 22 6.64 -0.92 11.51
N LEU A 23 6.68 0.41 11.33
CA LEU A 23 7.56 1.07 10.37
C LEU A 23 9.06 0.93 10.72
N ASN A 24 9.40 0.75 11.99
CA ASN A 24 10.78 0.78 12.46
C ASN A 24 11.22 -0.54 13.10
N VAL A 25 10.68 -1.67 12.64
CA VAL A 25 10.99 -3.00 13.22
C VAL A 25 12.19 -3.65 12.53
N ILE A 26 12.41 -3.39 11.23
CA ILE A 26 13.39 -4.12 10.43
C ILE A 26 14.68 -3.36 10.28
N GLU A 27 15.78 -4.05 10.62
CA GLU A 27 17.13 -3.63 10.27
C GLU A 27 17.66 -4.48 9.11
N ILE A 28 18.15 -3.82 8.05
CA ILE A 28 18.76 -4.50 6.91
C ILE A 28 20.14 -5.00 7.29
N SER A 29 20.36 -6.31 7.18
CA SER A 29 21.61 -6.95 7.58
C SER A 29 22.82 -6.44 6.78
N PRO A 30 24.05 -6.47 7.36
CA PRO A 30 25.28 -6.12 6.66
C PRO A 30 25.48 -6.94 5.37
N GLN A 31 25.07 -8.20 5.34
CA GLN A 31 25.15 -9.06 4.18
C GLN A 31 24.30 -8.52 3.02
N ILE A 32 23.05 -8.15 3.27
CA ILE A 32 22.17 -7.58 2.23
C ILE A 32 22.70 -6.22 1.77
N LYS A 33 23.20 -5.38 2.68
CA LYS A 33 23.86 -4.11 2.33
C LYS A 33 25.06 -4.33 1.40
N SER A 34 25.87 -5.37 1.65
CA SER A 34 26.99 -5.74 0.77
C SER A 34 26.51 -6.16 -0.62
N VAL A 35 25.50 -7.02 -0.71
CA VAL A 35 24.91 -7.46 -1.98
C VAL A 35 24.35 -6.28 -2.79
N LEU A 36 23.67 -5.36 -2.15
CA LEU A 36 23.13 -4.16 -2.82
C LEU A 36 24.27 -3.25 -3.31
N LYS A 37 25.38 -3.16 -2.58
CA LYS A 37 26.57 -2.43 -3.00
C LYS A 37 27.22 -3.08 -4.23
N GLU A 38 27.28 -4.40 -4.29
CA GLU A 38 27.76 -5.15 -5.47
C GLU A 38 26.86 -4.91 -6.68
N PHE A 39 25.53 -5.00 -6.51
CA PHE A 39 24.57 -4.73 -7.59
C PHE A 39 24.72 -3.32 -8.15
N ARG A 40 24.96 -2.35 -7.29
CA ARG A 40 25.14 -0.94 -7.65
C ARG A 40 26.47 -0.64 -8.36
N ALA A 41 27.53 -1.40 -8.09
CA ALA A 41 28.82 -1.23 -8.75
C ALA A 41 28.75 -1.39 -10.28
N GLU A 42 27.71 -2.06 -10.76
CA GLU A 42 27.35 -2.11 -12.16
C GLU A 42 26.17 -1.17 -12.45
N ASP A 43 26.12 -0.56 -13.64
CA ASP A 43 25.04 0.35 -14.04
C ASP A 43 23.65 -0.32 -13.92
N ILE A 44 22.85 0.13 -12.96
CA ILE A 44 21.48 -0.33 -12.77
C ILE A 44 20.57 0.43 -13.74
N LYS A 45 19.82 -0.30 -14.58
CA LYS A 45 18.86 0.27 -15.54
C LYS A 45 17.45 0.41 -14.98
N GLY A 46 17.11 -0.29 -13.92
CA GLY A 46 15.79 -0.23 -13.31
C GLY A 46 15.63 -1.17 -12.13
N ILE A 47 14.52 -1.00 -11.43
CA ILE A 47 14.08 -1.87 -10.34
C ILE A 47 12.77 -2.52 -10.74
N CYS A 48 12.69 -3.84 -10.68
CA CYS A 48 11.47 -4.60 -10.88
C CYS A 48 10.99 -5.11 -9.52
N TYR A 49 9.86 -4.63 -9.09
CA TYR A 49 9.23 -5.04 -7.85
C TYR A 49 8.11 -6.04 -8.11
N VAL A 50 8.14 -7.19 -7.43
CA VAL A 50 7.17 -8.27 -7.61
C VAL A 50 6.45 -8.57 -6.30
N GLY A 51 5.13 -8.62 -6.34
CA GLY A 51 4.32 -8.98 -5.19
C GLY A 51 2.83 -8.98 -5.51
N MET A 52 2.01 -9.52 -4.61
CA MET A 52 0.56 -9.54 -4.71
C MET A 52 -0.08 -8.92 -3.46
N GLY A 53 -1.32 -8.40 -3.58
CA GLY A 53 -2.05 -7.81 -2.46
C GLY A 53 -1.26 -6.75 -1.68
N GLY A 54 -1.20 -6.86 -0.35
CA GLY A 54 -0.44 -5.94 0.51
C GLY A 54 1.05 -5.86 0.17
N SER A 55 1.64 -6.98 -0.28
CA SER A 55 3.02 -7.00 -0.75
C SER A 55 3.21 -6.13 -2.01
N SER A 56 2.31 -6.17 -2.99
CA SER A 56 2.42 -5.32 -4.19
C SER A 56 2.17 -3.85 -3.91
N ILE A 57 1.32 -3.55 -2.93
CA ILE A 57 1.02 -2.19 -2.50
C ILE A 57 2.29 -1.50 -1.97
N ALA A 58 3.14 -2.19 -1.21
CA ALA A 58 4.43 -1.65 -0.75
C ALA A 58 5.32 -1.16 -1.91
N GLY A 59 5.39 -1.95 -3.01
CA GLY A 59 6.10 -1.54 -4.22
C GLY A 59 5.47 -0.32 -4.91
N SER A 60 4.13 -0.25 -4.97
CA SER A 60 3.44 0.91 -5.55
C SER A 60 3.67 2.17 -4.73
N TYR A 61 3.61 2.11 -3.40
CA TYR A 61 3.93 3.25 -2.54
C TYR A 61 5.36 3.74 -2.78
N THR A 62 6.33 2.83 -2.84
CA THR A 62 7.72 3.16 -3.14
C THR A 62 7.87 3.80 -4.51
N GLN A 63 7.20 3.26 -5.54
CA GLN A 63 7.20 3.80 -6.90
C GLN A 63 6.68 5.24 -6.96
N TYR A 64 5.51 5.48 -6.38
CA TYR A 64 4.87 6.80 -6.42
C TYR A 64 5.60 7.81 -5.54
N TYR A 65 6.05 7.41 -4.35
CA TYR A 65 6.82 8.28 -3.45
C TYR A 65 8.15 8.74 -4.05
N LEU A 66 8.83 7.85 -4.79
CA LEU A 66 10.11 8.14 -5.41
C LEU A 66 10.00 8.64 -6.85
N SER A 67 8.80 8.79 -7.43
CA SER A 67 8.61 9.08 -8.86
C SER A 67 9.38 10.30 -9.35
N ASP A 68 9.41 11.37 -8.56
CA ASP A 68 10.12 12.60 -8.90
C ASP A 68 11.62 12.59 -8.55
N LYS A 69 12.09 11.54 -7.86
CA LYS A 69 13.48 11.37 -7.42
C LYS A 69 14.24 10.33 -8.23
N LEU A 70 13.54 9.34 -8.79
CA LEU A 70 14.16 8.23 -9.52
C LEU A 70 14.65 8.69 -10.89
N LYS A 71 15.93 8.36 -11.18
CA LYS A 71 16.53 8.52 -12.52
C LYS A 71 16.39 7.26 -13.39
N ILE A 72 15.91 6.17 -12.81
CA ILE A 72 15.68 4.88 -13.47
C ILE A 72 14.26 4.42 -13.18
N PRO A 73 13.64 3.63 -14.06
CA PRO A 73 12.28 3.12 -13.83
C PRO A 73 12.22 2.15 -12.65
N LEU A 74 11.16 2.29 -11.84
CA LEU A 74 10.71 1.26 -10.93
C LEU A 74 9.39 0.70 -11.48
N HIS A 75 9.37 -0.59 -11.79
CA HIS A 75 8.21 -1.27 -12.37
C HIS A 75 7.62 -2.28 -11.39
N VAL A 76 6.32 -2.17 -11.09
CA VAL A 76 5.59 -3.09 -10.20
C VAL A 76 4.89 -4.18 -11.01
N VAL A 77 5.27 -5.43 -10.78
CA VAL A 77 4.72 -6.63 -11.46
C VAL A 77 3.78 -7.38 -10.52
N ARG A 78 2.56 -7.65 -10.99
CA ARG A 78 1.54 -8.46 -10.35
C ARG A 78 1.17 -9.63 -11.26
N ASN A 79 2.14 -10.51 -11.51
CA ASN A 79 1.98 -11.58 -12.50
C ASN A 79 2.88 -12.78 -12.15
N TYR A 80 2.70 -13.87 -12.88
CA TYR A 80 3.47 -15.13 -12.78
C TYR A 80 4.87 -15.06 -13.41
N SER A 81 5.15 -14.05 -14.23
CA SER A 81 6.44 -13.90 -14.93
C SER A 81 6.88 -12.45 -15.01
N LEU A 82 8.17 -12.25 -15.15
CA LEU A 82 8.78 -10.93 -15.33
C LEU A 82 8.71 -10.48 -16.79
N PRO A 83 8.57 -9.17 -17.05
CA PRO A 83 8.67 -8.62 -18.40
C PRO A 83 10.00 -8.98 -19.06
N LYS A 84 9.99 -9.18 -20.38
CA LYS A 84 11.19 -9.56 -21.12
C LYS A 84 12.32 -8.52 -21.08
N TYR A 85 11.98 -7.24 -20.94
CA TYR A 85 12.95 -6.13 -20.87
C TYR A 85 13.69 -6.05 -19.52
N VAL A 86 13.22 -6.74 -18.49
CA VAL A 86 13.94 -6.87 -17.22
C VAL A 86 15.12 -7.82 -17.46
N ASP A 87 16.32 -7.30 -17.52
CA ASP A 87 17.58 -8.04 -17.78
C ASP A 87 18.49 -8.07 -16.53
N ASN A 88 19.71 -8.56 -16.68
CA ASN A 88 20.69 -8.67 -15.60
C ASN A 88 21.20 -7.31 -15.06
N LYS A 89 20.82 -6.18 -15.68
CA LYS A 89 21.06 -4.84 -15.19
C LYS A 89 19.92 -4.30 -14.33
N TRP A 90 18.89 -5.09 -14.10
CA TRP A 90 17.80 -4.76 -13.20
C TRP A 90 18.00 -5.43 -11.84
N ILE A 91 17.52 -4.77 -10.77
CA ILE A 91 17.33 -5.40 -9.46
C ILE A 91 15.88 -5.87 -9.37
N VAL A 92 15.68 -7.15 -9.08
CA VAL A 92 14.33 -7.72 -8.88
C VAL A 92 14.10 -7.91 -7.39
N ILE A 93 13.16 -7.15 -6.83
CA ILE A 93 12.74 -7.24 -5.44
C ILE A 93 11.43 -8.03 -5.39
N LEU A 94 11.46 -9.22 -4.80
CA LEU A 94 10.30 -10.09 -4.71
C LEU A 94 9.78 -10.14 -3.26
N THR A 95 8.53 -9.77 -3.06
CA THR A 95 7.93 -9.72 -1.73
C THR A 95 6.72 -10.63 -1.63
N SER A 96 6.74 -11.53 -0.66
CA SER A 96 5.58 -12.31 -0.25
C SER A 96 5.60 -12.47 1.27
N TYR A 97 4.66 -11.83 1.96
CA TYR A 97 4.60 -11.93 3.43
C TYR A 97 4.50 -13.39 3.90
N SER A 98 3.60 -14.18 3.31
CA SER A 98 3.46 -15.61 3.63
C SER A 98 4.57 -16.50 3.07
N GLY A 99 5.36 -16.00 2.12
CA GLY A 99 6.37 -16.78 1.38
C GLY A 99 5.82 -17.83 0.41
N ASN A 100 4.49 -17.98 0.32
CA ASN A 100 3.83 -19.05 -0.44
C ASN A 100 2.90 -18.52 -1.55
N THR A 101 3.03 -17.23 -1.92
CA THR A 101 2.25 -16.65 -3.02
C THR A 101 2.73 -17.23 -4.35
N GLU A 102 1.84 -17.91 -5.05
CA GLU A 102 2.13 -18.68 -6.26
C GLU A 102 2.78 -17.83 -7.36
N GLU A 103 2.19 -16.66 -7.63
CA GLU A 103 2.68 -15.71 -8.64
C GLU A 103 4.10 -15.22 -8.31
N THR A 104 4.35 -14.93 -7.03
CA THR A 104 5.68 -14.45 -6.60
C THR A 104 6.73 -15.57 -6.67
N ILE A 105 6.36 -16.80 -6.33
CA ILE A 105 7.24 -17.98 -6.46
C ILE A 105 7.55 -18.25 -7.93
N SER A 106 6.54 -18.18 -8.80
CA SER A 106 6.72 -18.36 -10.25
C SER A 106 7.66 -17.29 -10.83
N SER A 107 7.45 -16.03 -10.45
CA SER A 107 8.32 -14.92 -10.86
C SER A 107 9.76 -15.06 -10.32
N LEU A 108 9.93 -15.59 -9.10
CA LEU A 108 11.27 -15.87 -8.56
C LEU A 108 11.98 -16.95 -9.36
N ARG A 109 11.30 -18.05 -9.71
CA ARG A 109 11.87 -19.09 -10.59
C ARG A 109 12.26 -18.50 -11.95
N ASN A 110 11.38 -17.71 -12.57
CA ASN A 110 11.68 -17.03 -13.83
C ASN A 110 12.90 -16.09 -13.71
N ALA A 111 13.07 -15.39 -12.58
CA ALA A 111 14.25 -14.58 -12.32
C ALA A 111 15.52 -15.44 -12.20
N MET A 112 15.43 -16.59 -11.50
CA MET A 112 16.55 -17.53 -11.33
C MET A 112 16.99 -18.15 -12.65
N ASP A 113 16.05 -18.62 -13.48
CA ASP A 113 16.31 -19.20 -14.81
C ASP A 113 17.01 -18.20 -15.74
N ARG A 114 16.74 -16.92 -15.55
CA ARG A 114 17.34 -15.80 -16.31
C ARG A 114 18.58 -15.20 -15.63
N ASN A 115 19.06 -15.78 -14.52
CA ASN A 115 20.21 -15.31 -13.73
C ASN A 115 20.12 -13.82 -13.36
N LEU A 116 18.91 -13.34 -12.97
CA LEU A 116 18.69 -11.95 -12.56
C LEU A 116 19.15 -11.71 -11.13
N ARG A 117 19.42 -10.45 -10.78
CA ARG A 117 19.79 -10.00 -9.43
C ARG A 117 18.54 -9.93 -8.58
N THR A 118 18.40 -10.78 -7.57
CA THR A 118 17.20 -10.89 -6.76
C THR A 118 17.46 -10.55 -5.30
N ILE A 119 16.51 -9.82 -4.70
CA ILE A 119 16.33 -9.66 -3.24
C ILE A 119 14.93 -10.16 -2.92
N CYS A 120 14.82 -11.06 -1.96
CA CYS A 120 13.56 -11.60 -1.50
C CYS A 120 13.20 -11.02 -0.13
N ILE A 121 11.91 -10.68 0.09
CA ILE A 121 11.39 -10.19 1.38
C ILE A 121 10.25 -11.12 1.79
N SER A 122 10.39 -11.80 2.91
CA SER A 122 9.38 -12.75 3.37
C SER A 122 9.48 -13.04 4.86
N SER A 123 8.37 -13.48 5.48
CA SER A 123 8.38 -13.95 6.87
C SER A 123 8.71 -15.44 6.99
N ASN A 124 8.40 -16.24 5.98
CA ASN A 124 8.61 -17.69 5.95
C ASN A 124 8.33 -18.25 4.54
N GLY A 125 8.12 -19.57 4.47
CA GLY A 125 7.62 -20.28 3.30
C GLY A 125 8.63 -20.43 2.18
N LYS A 126 8.13 -20.84 1.02
CA LYS A 126 8.95 -21.30 -0.10
C LYS A 126 9.91 -20.24 -0.65
N ILE A 127 9.55 -18.96 -0.58
CA ILE A 127 10.46 -17.88 -1.00
C ILE A 127 11.73 -17.84 -0.15
N THR A 128 11.61 -18.09 1.17
CA THR A 128 12.79 -18.14 2.06
C THR A 128 13.68 -19.36 1.82
N GLU A 129 13.09 -20.44 1.32
CA GLU A 129 13.82 -21.68 1.03
C GLU A 129 14.64 -21.60 -0.27
N ILE A 130 14.06 -21.00 -1.33
CA ILE A 130 14.66 -20.98 -2.66
C ILE A 130 15.35 -19.66 -3.01
N GLY A 131 15.01 -18.57 -2.32
CA GLY A 131 15.62 -17.25 -2.54
C GLY A 131 17.06 -17.18 -2.02
N LYS A 132 17.95 -16.49 -2.77
CA LYS A 132 19.36 -16.39 -2.39
C LYS A 132 19.64 -15.25 -1.39
N ASN A 133 19.03 -14.10 -1.58
CA ASN A 133 19.25 -12.89 -0.78
C ASN A 133 17.95 -12.54 -0.06
N VAL A 134 17.72 -13.18 1.08
CA VAL A 134 16.45 -13.07 1.81
C VAL A 134 16.57 -12.07 2.95
N VAL A 135 15.68 -11.09 2.95
CA VAL A 135 15.39 -10.22 4.09
C VAL A 135 14.23 -10.87 4.85
N ALA A 136 14.55 -11.47 5.97
CA ALA A 136 13.55 -12.06 6.85
C ALA A 136 12.81 -10.97 7.61
N ILE A 137 11.48 -11.01 7.56
CA ILE A 137 10.60 -10.12 8.30
C ILE A 137 9.77 -10.92 9.30
N PRO A 138 9.32 -10.31 10.42
CA PRO A 138 8.48 -10.99 11.39
C PRO A 138 7.15 -11.47 10.80
N GLY A 139 6.74 -12.68 11.14
CA GLY A 139 5.43 -13.25 10.86
C GLY A 139 4.40 -12.93 11.95
N LYS A 140 3.33 -13.72 12.00
CA LYS A 140 2.27 -13.75 13.06
C LYS A 140 1.17 -12.70 12.98
N ILE A 141 1.23 -11.70 12.09
CA ILE A 141 0.14 -10.74 11.87
C ILE A 141 -0.53 -10.95 10.52
N GLN A 142 -1.70 -10.37 10.32
CA GLN A 142 -2.38 -10.47 9.02
C GLN A 142 -1.55 -9.78 7.92
N PRO A 143 -1.42 -10.39 6.73
CA PRO A 143 -0.58 -9.85 5.65
C PRO A 143 -0.87 -8.39 5.30
N ARG A 144 -2.14 -7.98 5.32
CA ARG A 144 -2.54 -6.59 5.05
C ARG A 144 -2.20 -5.63 6.18
N ALA A 145 -2.18 -6.10 7.44
CA ALA A 145 -1.73 -5.32 8.59
C ALA A 145 -0.20 -5.22 8.67
N ALA A 146 0.53 -6.12 8.01
CA ALA A 146 1.98 -6.09 7.90
C ALA A 146 2.49 -5.04 6.88
N PHE A 147 1.60 -4.27 6.25
CA PHE A 147 1.99 -3.29 5.24
C PHE A 147 3.07 -2.30 5.69
N PRO A 148 3.00 -1.65 6.89
CA PRO A 148 4.05 -0.71 7.29
C PRO A 148 5.42 -1.37 7.38
N LEU A 149 5.48 -2.60 7.88
CA LEU A 149 6.68 -3.42 7.93
C LEU A 149 7.22 -3.73 6.52
N LEU A 150 6.35 -4.13 5.60
CA LEU A 150 6.71 -4.42 4.21
C LEU A 150 7.18 -3.17 3.49
N PHE A 151 6.45 -2.07 3.64
CA PHE A 151 6.74 -0.82 2.95
C PHE A 151 8.08 -0.21 3.41
N SER A 152 8.31 -0.12 4.73
CA SER A 152 9.58 0.40 5.25
C SER A 152 10.77 -0.43 4.79
N THR A 153 10.64 -1.76 4.77
CA THR A 153 11.67 -2.68 4.26
C THR A 153 11.95 -2.44 2.77
N VAL A 154 10.90 -2.36 1.96
CA VAL A 154 11.02 -2.15 0.50
C VAL A 154 11.65 -0.80 0.18
N LEU A 155 11.17 0.27 0.82
CA LEU A 155 11.72 1.60 0.60
C LEU A 155 13.20 1.66 1.00
N THR A 156 13.56 1.14 2.18
CA THR A 156 14.96 1.09 2.62
C THR A 156 15.86 0.32 1.65
N ILE A 157 15.42 -0.84 1.15
CA ILE A 157 16.18 -1.62 0.15
C ILE A 157 16.35 -0.82 -1.14
N THR A 158 15.29 -0.15 -1.60
CA THR A 158 15.32 0.68 -2.81
C THR A 158 16.28 1.86 -2.66
N GLU A 159 16.22 2.57 -1.54
CA GLU A 159 17.12 3.69 -1.21
C GLU A 159 18.58 3.23 -1.14
N LEU A 160 18.86 2.10 -0.48
CA LEU A 160 20.19 1.50 -0.42
C LEU A 160 20.69 1.09 -1.80
N ALA A 161 19.84 0.51 -2.66
CA ALA A 161 20.19 0.11 -4.01
C ALA A 161 20.57 1.32 -4.88
N LEU A 162 19.95 2.47 -4.64
CA LEU A 162 20.15 3.72 -5.41
C LEU A 162 21.16 4.68 -4.81
N SER A 163 21.74 4.39 -3.64
CA SER A 163 22.60 5.30 -2.86
C SER A 163 21.87 6.57 -2.39
N GLU A 164 20.57 6.48 -2.25
CA GLU A 164 19.80 7.60 -1.71
C GLU A 164 19.92 7.67 -0.18
N LYS A 165 19.60 8.83 0.37
CA LYS A 165 19.55 9.01 1.83
C LYS A 165 18.40 8.16 2.38
N ASN A 166 18.71 7.33 3.38
CA ASN A 166 17.69 6.50 4.01
C ASN A 166 16.63 7.35 4.74
N THR A 167 15.38 6.96 4.56
CA THR A 167 14.24 7.51 5.29
C THR A 167 14.37 7.23 6.80
N ASP A 168 14.14 8.25 7.62
CA ASP A 168 14.05 8.11 9.08
C ASP A 168 12.63 7.68 9.48
N PHE A 169 12.41 6.38 9.56
CA PHE A 169 11.12 5.83 9.95
C PHE A 169 10.76 6.05 11.43
N SER A 170 11.72 6.34 12.30
CA SER A 170 11.41 6.72 13.70
C SER A 170 10.67 8.04 13.74
N ARG A 171 11.18 9.05 13.01
CA ARG A 171 10.53 10.36 12.89
C ARG A 171 9.12 10.22 12.28
N VAL A 172 8.98 9.43 11.22
CA VAL A 172 7.67 9.20 10.59
C VAL A 172 6.70 8.51 11.55
N ALA A 173 7.15 7.49 12.28
CA ALA A 173 6.33 6.80 13.26
C ALA A 173 5.83 7.74 14.38
N ASP A 174 6.69 8.63 14.87
CA ASP A 174 6.30 9.61 15.88
C ASP A 174 5.30 10.63 15.32
N PHE A 175 5.49 11.09 14.09
CA PHE A 175 4.50 11.93 13.40
C PHE A 175 3.12 11.24 13.33
N LEU A 176 3.07 9.97 12.92
CA LEU A 176 1.81 9.22 12.83
C LEU A 176 1.10 9.07 14.18
N LYS A 177 1.85 8.86 15.26
CA LYS A 177 1.28 8.81 16.62
C LYS A 177 0.65 10.13 17.02
N GLU A 178 1.29 11.25 16.69
CA GLU A 178 0.71 12.58 16.98
C GLU A 178 -0.54 12.83 16.10
N GLN A 179 -0.51 12.45 14.82
CA GLN A 179 -1.69 12.56 13.94
C GLN A 179 -2.87 11.72 14.46
N ALA A 180 -2.63 10.52 14.97
CA ALA A 180 -3.70 9.68 15.54
C ALA A 180 -4.38 10.31 16.76
N LYS A 181 -3.71 11.19 17.52
CA LYS A 181 -4.30 11.94 18.64
C LYS A 181 -5.25 13.06 18.18
N LEU A 182 -5.22 13.41 16.89
CA LEU A 182 -6.08 14.45 16.30
C LEU A 182 -7.42 13.89 15.80
N TRP A 183 -7.57 12.56 15.74
CA TRP A 183 -8.83 11.93 15.37
C TRP A 183 -9.92 12.28 16.39
N GLY A 184 -11.09 12.69 15.89
CA GLY A 184 -12.18 13.22 16.70
C GLY A 184 -12.00 14.66 17.21
N LYS A 185 -10.95 15.37 16.79
CA LYS A 185 -10.67 16.75 17.19
C LYS A 185 -10.54 17.68 15.99
N VAL A 186 -9.48 17.49 15.20
CA VAL A 186 -9.19 18.23 13.96
C VAL A 186 -9.56 17.38 12.75
N PHE A 187 -9.34 16.09 12.86
CA PHE A 187 -9.71 15.08 11.86
C PHE A 187 -10.96 14.33 12.36
N PRO A 188 -11.91 13.92 11.48
CA PRO A 188 -13.06 13.13 11.92
C PRO A 188 -12.63 11.85 12.67
N GLU A 189 -13.44 11.37 13.60
CA GLU A 189 -13.24 10.02 14.14
C GLU A 189 -13.39 8.98 13.02
N PRO A 190 -12.58 7.92 12.97
CA PRO A 190 -12.69 6.88 11.93
C PRO A 190 -14.11 6.29 11.82
N ILE A 191 -14.83 6.13 12.94
CA ILE A 191 -16.21 5.63 12.97
C ILE A 191 -17.20 6.60 12.29
N GLU A 192 -16.97 7.91 12.35
CA GLU A 192 -17.82 8.90 11.69
C GLU A 192 -17.75 8.76 10.18
N VAL A 193 -16.52 8.63 9.63
CA VAL A 193 -16.33 8.39 8.19
C VAL A 193 -16.83 7.00 7.78
N ALA A 194 -16.59 5.97 8.59
CA ALA A 194 -17.12 4.63 8.36
C ALA A 194 -18.65 4.63 8.28
N SER A 195 -19.32 5.43 9.10
CA SER A 195 -20.78 5.56 9.12
C SER A 195 -21.36 6.12 7.81
N LEU A 196 -20.59 6.95 7.09
CA LEU A 196 -21.00 7.44 5.76
C LEU A 196 -21.04 6.33 4.70
N PHE A 197 -20.29 5.24 4.92
CA PHE A 197 -20.18 4.12 4.00
C PHE A 197 -21.21 3.02 4.28
N HIS A 198 -21.86 3.05 5.44
CA HIS A 198 -22.88 2.07 5.79
C HIS A 198 -24.04 2.13 4.78
N HIS A 199 -24.25 1.04 4.02
CA HIS A 199 -25.17 0.95 2.88
C HIS A 199 -24.83 1.85 1.67
N LYS A 200 -23.63 2.41 1.61
CA LYS A 200 -23.11 3.23 0.50
C LYS A 200 -21.75 2.69 0.05
N ILE A 201 -21.31 3.07 -1.10
CA ILE A 201 -20.06 2.58 -1.70
C ILE A 201 -19.01 3.69 -1.70
N PRO A 202 -17.92 3.58 -0.91
CA PRO A 202 -16.85 4.56 -0.94
C PRO A 202 -16.10 4.53 -2.28
N LEU A 203 -15.87 5.72 -2.84
CA LEU A 203 -15.04 5.95 -4.02
C LEU A 203 -13.88 6.86 -3.63
N TYR A 204 -12.68 6.29 -3.49
CA TYR A 204 -11.48 7.03 -3.15
C TYR A 204 -10.87 7.68 -4.39
N ILE A 205 -10.67 8.99 -4.37
CA ILE A 205 -10.18 9.79 -5.50
C ILE A 205 -8.87 10.44 -5.07
N ALA A 206 -7.82 10.24 -5.85
CA ALA A 206 -6.49 10.76 -5.55
C ALA A 206 -5.72 11.14 -6.80
N SER A 207 -4.61 11.84 -6.62
CA SER A 207 -3.64 12.13 -7.66
C SER A 207 -2.21 11.87 -7.20
N GLY A 208 -1.28 11.73 -8.13
CA GLY A 208 0.15 11.65 -7.85
C GLY A 208 0.49 10.61 -6.78
N TYR A 209 1.30 11.02 -5.79
CA TYR A 209 1.78 10.11 -4.73
C TYR A 209 0.67 9.57 -3.80
N LEU A 210 -0.55 10.12 -3.82
CA LEU A 210 -1.67 9.61 -3.03
C LEU A 210 -2.48 8.51 -3.74
N VAL A 211 -2.28 8.26 -5.02
CA VAL A 211 -2.97 7.19 -5.77
C VAL A 211 -2.84 5.82 -5.11
N PRO A 212 -1.65 5.36 -4.68
CA PRO A 212 -1.54 4.07 -4.00
C PRO A 212 -2.25 4.04 -2.64
N VAL A 213 -2.45 5.20 -1.97
CA VAL A 213 -3.25 5.31 -0.74
C VAL A 213 -4.72 5.03 -1.04
N ALA A 214 -5.29 5.66 -2.08
CA ALA A 214 -6.66 5.41 -2.53
C ALA A 214 -6.87 3.94 -2.92
N TYR A 215 -5.94 3.37 -3.67
CA TYR A 215 -5.99 1.95 -4.04
C TYR A 215 -5.95 1.02 -2.81
N ARG A 216 -5.08 1.32 -1.82
CA ARG A 216 -5.02 0.55 -0.57
C ARG A 216 -6.31 0.69 0.24
N ALA A 217 -6.82 1.90 0.42
CA ALA A 217 -8.05 2.15 1.16
C ALA A 217 -9.21 1.31 0.60
N LYS A 218 -9.37 1.28 -0.71
CA LYS A 218 -10.31 0.39 -1.41
C LYS A 218 -10.08 -1.09 -1.05
N CYS A 219 -8.85 -1.57 -1.07
CA CYS A 219 -8.54 -2.96 -0.74
C CYS A 219 -8.85 -3.28 0.72
N GLN A 220 -8.56 -2.37 1.66
CA GLN A 220 -8.83 -2.54 3.08
C GLN A 220 -10.35 -2.62 3.36
N ILE A 221 -11.16 -1.78 2.72
CA ILE A 221 -12.63 -1.87 2.79
C ILE A 221 -13.09 -3.25 2.29
N ASN A 222 -12.60 -3.72 1.14
CA ASN A 222 -12.98 -5.01 0.60
C ASN A 222 -12.60 -6.18 1.55
N GLU A 223 -11.40 -6.15 2.13
CA GLU A 223 -10.87 -7.26 2.93
C GLU A 223 -11.33 -7.21 4.39
N ASN A 224 -11.37 -6.05 5.04
CA ASN A 224 -11.77 -5.91 6.44
C ASN A 224 -13.29 -5.90 6.57
N SER A 225 -13.98 -5.02 5.84
CA SER A 225 -15.43 -4.80 5.97
C SER A 225 -16.27 -5.73 5.10
N LYS A 226 -15.70 -6.48 4.15
CA LYS A 226 -16.42 -7.30 3.15
C LYS A 226 -17.37 -6.44 2.30
N HIS A 227 -17.08 -5.16 2.18
CA HIS A 227 -17.88 -4.14 1.55
C HIS A 227 -17.28 -3.76 0.17
N PRO A 228 -18.08 -3.47 -0.87
CA PRO A 228 -17.55 -2.98 -2.13
C PRO A 228 -16.96 -1.58 -1.96
N ALA A 229 -15.87 -1.30 -2.66
CA ALA A 229 -15.25 0.02 -2.73
C ALA A 229 -14.51 0.17 -4.05
N PHE A 230 -14.35 1.41 -4.51
CA PHE A 230 -13.64 1.75 -5.73
C PHE A 230 -12.60 2.83 -5.46
N TYR A 231 -11.72 3.05 -6.43
CA TYR A 231 -10.80 4.18 -6.45
C TYR A 231 -10.68 4.73 -7.87
N SER A 232 -10.34 6.01 -7.97
CA SER A 232 -10.13 6.73 -9.23
C SER A 232 -8.89 7.60 -9.14
N GLU A 233 -8.26 7.82 -10.27
CA GLU A 233 -7.04 8.62 -10.39
C GLU A 233 -7.31 9.89 -11.22
N ILE A 234 -7.10 11.06 -10.63
CA ILE A 234 -7.08 12.33 -11.35
C ILE A 234 -5.65 12.55 -11.90
N PRO A 235 -5.47 12.99 -13.16
CA PRO A 235 -6.51 13.58 -14.03
C PRO A 235 -7.29 12.60 -14.90
N GLU A 236 -6.94 11.32 -14.99
CA GLU A 236 -7.55 10.35 -15.92
C GLU A 236 -9.07 10.22 -15.73
N ALA A 237 -9.55 10.17 -14.49
CA ALA A 237 -10.98 10.09 -14.19
C ALA A 237 -11.80 11.26 -14.76
N ASN A 238 -11.19 12.43 -14.92
CA ASN A 238 -11.83 13.61 -15.52
C ASN A 238 -12.02 13.50 -17.05
N HIS A 239 -11.49 12.48 -17.70
CA HIS A 239 -11.64 12.25 -19.14
C HIS A 239 -12.67 11.17 -19.48
N ASN A 240 -13.22 10.49 -18.46
CA ASN A 240 -14.15 9.37 -18.66
C ASN A 240 -15.15 9.20 -17.51
N GLU A 241 -14.69 8.91 -16.29
CA GLU A 241 -15.55 8.51 -15.18
C GLU A 241 -16.55 9.59 -14.76
N ILE A 242 -16.19 10.86 -14.87
CA ILE A 242 -17.04 12.00 -14.48
C ILE A 242 -18.39 12.01 -15.20
N GLU A 243 -18.47 11.50 -16.43
CA GLU A 243 -19.71 11.37 -17.19
C GLU A 243 -20.67 10.32 -16.58
N GLY A 244 -20.13 9.32 -15.87
CA GLY A 244 -20.91 8.25 -15.26
C GLY A 244 -21.70 8.67 -14.00
N PHE A 245 -21.50 9.86 -13.48
CA PHE A 245 -22.11 10.32 -12.23
C PHE A 245 -23.45 11.05 -12.41
N ALA A 246 -23.97 11.11 -13.62
CA ALA A 246 -25.24 11.76 -13.93
C ALA A 246 -26.50 10.94 -13.53
N ASP A 247 -26.36 9.63 -13.26
CA ASP A 247 -27.47 8.73 -12.94
C ASP A 247 -27.74 8.66 -11.42
N SER A 248 -28.97 8.25 -11.09
CA SER A 248 -29.41 8.03 -9.71
C SER A 248 -28.56 6.99 -8.95
N ILE A 249 -28.02 5.99 -9.64
CA ILE A 249 -27.12 4.98 -9.05
C ILE A 249 -25.86 5.60 -8.47
N ALA A 250 -25.36 6.68 -9.07
CA ALA A 250 -24.21 7.40 -8.57
C ALA A 250 -24.40 7.94 -7.14
N LYS A 251 -25.66 8.19 -6.72
CA LYS A 251 -26.00 8.64 -5.36
C LYS A 251 -25.72 7.60 -4.27
N GLU A 252 -25.47 6.35 -4.65
CA GLU A 252 -25.00 5.31 -3.74
C GLU A 252 -23.48 5.39 -3.49
N LEU A 253 -22.75 6.19 -4.27
CA LEU A 253 -21.33 6.43 -4.05
C LEU A 253 -21.10 7.55 -3.02
N VAL A 254 -20.06 7.39 -2.23
CA VAL A 254 -19.50 8.43 -1.36
C VAL A 254 -18.10 8.76 -1.90
N PRO A 255 -17.94 9.86 -2.65
CA PRO A 255 -16.63 10.29 -3.13
C PRO A 255 -15.77 10.81 -1.98
N ILE A 256 -14.53 10.33 -1.87
CA ILE A 256 -13.54 10.75 -0.88
C ILE A 256 -12.31 11.24 -1.62
N PHE A 257 -12.07 12.54 -1.62
CA PHE A 257 -10.89 13.15 -2.20
C PHE A 257 -9.73 13.12 -1.20
N LEU A 258 -8.66 12.44 -1.54
CA LEU A 258 -7.41 12.50 -0.80
C LEU A 258 -6.57 13.64 -1.37
N ARG A 259 -6.31 14.67 -0.57
CA ARG A 259 -5.56 15.86 -1.00
C ARG A 259 -4.19 15.92 -0.33
N GLY A 260 -3.18 16.22 -1.16
CA GLY A 260 -1.82 16.45 -0.70
C GLY A 260 -1.45 17.94 -0.62
N ASN A 261 -0.43 18.27 0.15
CA ASN A 261 0.11 19.63 0.24
C ASN A 261 0.99 20.00 -0.96
N ASN A 262 1.57 18.98 -1.61
CA ASN A 262 2.58 19.15 -2.67
C ASN A 262 2.03 18.83 -4.07
N GLU A 263 0.73 18.93 -4.29
CA GLU A 263 0.12 18.75 -5.60
C GLU A 263 0.35 19.96 -6.51
N LYS A 264 0.49 19.71 -7.82
CA LYS A 264 0.60 20.80 -8.83
C LYS A 264 -0.69 21.61 -8.88
N GLN A 265 -0.58 22.92 -9.16
CA GLN A 265 -1.72 23.84 -9.20
C GLN A 265 -2.83 23.38 -10.18
N GLU A 266 -2.45 22.79 -11.32
CA GLU A 266 -3.40 22.24 -12.29
C GLU A 266 -4.20 21.07 -11.70
N ILE A 267 -3.59 20.24 -10.87
CA ILE A 267 -4.24 19.13 -10.18
C ILE A 267 -5.17 19.65 -9.08
N LEU A 268 -4.70 20.59 -8.26
CA LEU A 268 -5.54 21.22 -7.23
C LEU A 268 -6.80 21.82 -7.84
N LYS A 269 -6.66 22.58 -8.93
CA LYS A 269 -7.80 23.15 -9.66
C LYS A 269 -8.76 22.07 -10.19
N ARG A 270 -8.24 20.96 -10.72
CA ARG A 270 -9.07 19.84 -11.18
C ARG A 270 -9.85 19.20 -10.04
N ILE A 271 -9.19 18.95 -8.91
CA ILE A 271 -9.84 18.38 -7.72
C ILE A 271 -10.97 19.29 -7.26
N ASP A 272 -10.72 20.61 -7.11
CA ASP A 272 -11.72 21.56 -6.64
C ASP A 272 -12.93 21.62 -7.58
N ILE A 273 -12.71 21.69 -8.89
CA ILE A 273 -13.79 21.69 -9.88
C ILE A 273 -14.55 20.35 -9.86
N THR A 274 -13.86 19.22 -9.77
CA THR A 274 -14.50 17.89 -9.73
C THR A 274 -15.35 17.74 -8.46
N TYR A 275 -14.84 18.22 -7.33
CA TYR A 275 -15.56 18.24 -6.06
C TYR A 275 -16.88 19.05 -6.18
N ASP A 276 -16.81 20.25 -6.76
CA ASP A 276 -18.00 21.09 -6.94
C ASP A 276 -19.01 20.44 -7.91
N LEU A 277 -18.55 19.89 -9.04
CA LEU A 277 -19.41 19.17 -9.99
C LEU A 277 -20.13 17.99 -9.32
N TYR A 278 -19.44 17.22 -8.46
CA TYR A 278 -20.08 16.11 -7.75
C TYR A 278 -21.13 16.61 -6.76
N LYS A 279 -20.91 17.75 -6.08
CA LYS A 279 -21.94 18.40 -5.25
C LYS A 279 -23.14 18.83 -6.07
N ASP A 280 -22.94 19.43 -7.23
CA ASP A 280 -24.01 19.88 -8.13
C ASP A 280 -24.83 18.69 -8.65
N MET A 281 -24.22 17.53 -8.81
CA MET A 281 -24.90 16.26 -9.14
C MET A 281 -25.63 15.61 -7.96
N GLY A 282 -25.58 16.23 -6.76
CA GLY A 282 -26.25 15.76 -5.54
C GLY A 282 -25.50 14.67 -4.77
N LEU A 283 -24.20 14.51 -5.01
CA LEU A 283 -23.31 13.69 -4.18
C LEU A 283 -22.86 14.49 -2.95
N ASN A 284 -22.38 13.78 -1.94
CA ASN A 284 -21.80 14.38 -0.74
C ASN A 284 -20.30 14.03 -0.63
N PRO A 285 -19.44 14.68 -1.43
CA PRO A 285 -18.02 14.38 -1.41
C PRO A 285 -17.35 14.84 -0.10
N LEU A 286 -16.43 14.02 0.40
CA LEU A 286 -15.57 14.31 1.53
C LEU A 286 -14.14 14.62 1.06
N VAL A 287 -13.47 15.53 1.75
CA VAL A 287 -12.03 15.78 1.56
C VAL A 287 -11.27 15.31 2.80
N LEU A 288 -10.25 14.50 2.59
CA LEU A 288 -9.30 14.11 3.62
C LEU A 288 -7.93 14.67 3.27
N LYS A 289 -7.36 15.46 4.16
CA LYS A 289 -6.06 16.12 4.00
C LYS A 289 -5.33 16.16 5.34
N VAL A 290 -4.05 15.87 5.31
CA VAL A 290 -3.16 16.05 6.47
C VAL A 290 -2.36 17.31 6.25
N ASP A 291 -2.56 18.32 7.09
CA ASP A 291 -1.85 19.59 6.97
C ASP A 291 -0.43 19.51 7.53
N ASP A 292 0.44 20.41 7.06
CA ASP A 292 1.82 20.58 7.53
C ASP A 292 2.67 19.30 7.53
N ALA A 293 2.46 18.41 6.54
CA ALA A 293 3.13 17.13 6.41
C ALA A 293 3.93 17.02 5.11
N GLU A 294 5.04 16.30 5.15
CA GLU A 294 5.79 15.90 3.97
C GLU A 294 5.07 14.76 3.22
N PRO A 295 5.31 14.58 1.89
CA PRO A 295 4.56 13.59 1.10
C PRO A 295 4.51 12.19 1.69
N LEU A 296 5.60 11.69 2.30
CA LEU A 296 5.62 10.39 2.94
C LEU A 296 4.75 10.34 4.21
N GLU A 297 4.79 11.41 4.99
CA GLU A 297 3.99 11.57 6.20
C GLU A 297 2.50 11.62 5.86
N GLU A 298 2.11 12.37 4.79
CA GLU A 298 0.74 12.41 4.27
C GLU A 298 0.26 11.02 3.83
N MET A 299 1.06 10.35 2.99
CA MET A 299 0.73 9.00 2.50
C MET A 299 0.45 8.05 3.66
N LEU A 300 1.33 8.01 4.65
CA LEU A 300 1.24 7.04 5.74
C LEU A 300 0.21 7.44 6.80
N ALA A 301 -0.01 8.73 7.07
CA ALA A 301 -1.06 9.20 7.98
C ALA A 301 -2.45 8.90 7.41
N LEU A 302 -2.70 9.23 6.14
CA LEU A 302 -3.95 8.87 5.47
C LEU A 302 -4.14 7.36 5.41
N THR A 303 -3.08 6.59 5.18
CA THR A 303 -3.13 5.12 5.18
C THR A 303 -3.54 4.58 6.53
N HIS A 304 -2.89 5.00 7.62
CA HIS A 304 -3.19 4.57 8.98
C HIS A 304 -4.64 4.90 9.36
N TYR A 305 -5.08 6.11 9.03
CA TYR A 305 -6.45 6.55 9.26
C TYR A 305 -7.47 5.72 8.49
N LEU A 306 -7.27 5.52 7.18
CA LEU A 306 -8.20 4.78 6.32
C LEU A 306 -8.21 3.27 6.60
N ASP A 307 -7.08 2.71 7.05
CA ASP A 307 -7.04 1.35 7.58
C ASP A 307 -7.96 1.23 8.81
N MET A 308 -7.93 2.21 9.73
CA MET A 308 -8.82 2.22 10.90
C MET A 308 -10.29 2.40 10.48
N VAL A 309 -10.60 3.31 9.54
CA VAL A 309 -11.95 3.48 8.98
C VAL A 309 -12.50 2.15 8.46
N SER A 310 -11.68 1.35 7.78
CA SER A 310 -12.10 0.04 7.26
C SER A 310 -12.44 -0.97 8.37
N VAL A 311 -11.76 -0.89 9.50
CA VAL A 311 -12.04 -1.75 10.68
C VAL A 311 -13.33 -1.31 11.37
N GLU A 312 -13.53 0.00 11.52
CA GLU A 312 -14.78 0.54 12.10
C GLU A 312 -15.99 0.18 11.22
N LEU A 313 -15.88 0.28 9.90
CA LEU A 313 -16.94 -0.18 8.99
C LEU A 313 -17.21 -1.68 9.14
N ALA A 314 -16.17 -2.50 9.33
CA ALA A 314 -16.36 -3.93 9.57
C ALA A 314 -17.22 -4.19 10.81
N PHE A 315 -17.04 -3.43 11.89
CA PHE A 315 -17.84 -3.55 13.09
C PHE A 315 -19.29 -3.08 12.87
N LEU A 316 -19.50 -1.97 12.15
CA LEU A 316 -20.84 -1.50 11.78
C LEU A 316 -21.60 -2.54 10.93
N ASP A 317 -20.91 -3.14 9.95
CA ASP A 317 -21.48 -4.16 9.05
C ASP A 317 -21.50 -5.56 9.69
N LYS A 318 -21.07 -5.71 10.96
CA LYS A 318 -20.96 -6.99 11.68
C LYS A 318 -20.11 -8.02 10.93
N ALA A 319 -19.13 -7.56 10.16
CA ALA A 319 -18.18 -8.40 9.44
C ALA A 319 -16.97 -8.73 10.34
N ASN A 320 -16.39 -9.93 10.16
CA ASN A 320 -15.14 -10.26 10.82
C ASN A 320 -13.95 -9.66 10.05
N PRO A 321 -13.27 -8.62 10.60
CA PRO A 321 -12.19 -7.96 9.87
C PRO A 321 -10.92 -8.83 9.71
N VAL A 322 -10.81 -9.94 10.41
CA VAL A 322 -9.62 -10.81 10.35
C VAL A 322 -9.75 -11.86 9.24
N SER A 323 -10.92 -12.49 9.09
CA SER A 323 -11.13 -13.58 8.12
C SER A 323 -11.02 -13.11 6.66
N VAL A 324 -10.67 -14.05 5.76
CA VAL A 324 -10.62 -13.84 4.30
C VAL A 324 -11.16 -15.09 3.58
N ASP A 325 -12.36 -15.52 3.95
CA ASP A 325 -12.93 -16.82 3.61
C ASP A 325 -13.05 -17.04 2.09
N ARG A 326 -13.45 -16.00 1.33
CA ARG A 326 -13.56 -16.10 -0.14
C ARG A 326 -12.20 -16.27 -0.81
N ILE A 327 -11.16 -15.57 -0.33
CA ILE A 327 -9.79 -15.72 -0.84
C ILE A 327 -9.26 -17.11 -0.51
N SER A 328 -9.53 -17.60 0.70
CA SER A 328 -9.14 -18.95 1.14
C SER A 328 -9.82 -20.02 0.29
N GLU A 329 -11.12 -19.88 0.00
CA GLU A 329 -11.86 -20.80 -0.85
C GLU A 329 -11.36 -20.80 -2.29
N LEU A 330 -11.06 -19.61 -2.87
CA LEU A 330 -10.45 -19.53 -4.18
C LEU A 330 -9.13 -20.32 -4.25
N LYS A 331 -8.23 -20.11 -3.27
CA LYS A 331 -6.94 -20.82 -3.19
C LYS A 331 -7.15 -22.34 -3.05
N ARG A 332 -8.12 -22.75 -2.25
CA ARG A 332 -8.44 -24.18 -2.08
C ARG A 332 -8.88 -24.83 -3.40
N ARG A 333 -9.74 -24.14 -4.18
CA ARG A 333 -10.17 -24.66 -5.50
C ARG A 333 -9.02 -24.72 -6.50
N MET A 334 -8.17 -23.69 -6.55
CA MET A 334 -6.98 -23.69 -7.42
C MET A 334 -6.00 -24.82 -7.10
N ALA A 335 -5.86 -25.20 -5.83
CA ALA A 335 -4.99 -26.30 -5.43
C ALA A 335 -5.55 -27.69 -5.77
N GLN A 336 -6.84 -27.79 -6.15
CA GLN A 336 -7.53 -29.03 -6.53
C GLN A 336 -7.65 -29.21 -8.06
N SER A 337 -7.39 -28.16 -8.83
CA SER A 337 -7.35 -28.15 -10.30
C SER A 337 -5.93 -28.42 -10.82
#